data_011b51e7e68c54400de545e545d2e866
#
_entry.id   011b51e7e68c54400de545e545d2e866
#
_cell.length_a   1.000
_cell.length_b   1.000
_cell.length_c   1.000
_cell.angle_alpha   90.00
_cell.angle_beta   90.00
_cell.angle_gamma   90.00
#
_symmetry.space_group_name_H-M   'P 1'
#
loop_
_entity.id
_entity.type
_entity.pdbx_description
1 polymer ?
#
loop_
_entity_poly.entity_id
_entity_poly.type
_entity_poly.pdbx_seq_one_letter_code
_entity_poly.pdbx_strand_id
1 'polypeptide(L)'
;MLLAALTRSPGSGAPTLPIAVTLAVFLLAVWAWTSTRLDDTLVAFLAAIALIVTGVLPARDFFASLGDETIWLLIGAFVIASAVATSGLALRGAAHLLRFARGPRSLFHLMTVALTLTAFAVPATSGRAALAVPVHTAVATALPERDRVIRALALLMPTVVLLSAVGSLLGAGAHIVTDQLLRAAGEEGFTFSSWLWLGLPLAVVSSHLACEIILWRFTRSEDRTTRLRLSTAEIGRSASTAVTGPLSTLERRAALLLGAVILLWATEPLHRQSPALVALLGAVAAVTPGIGCLTFPAAIKRVPWSLLLFLAATLALASALTTTGAAAWLSSSALAPLRGLGAAGAVAFVLVVIAISTAAHLLIPSRSARSAAIIPVVVALAPALGVSPTAAAFASTAAAGFCHTLPSSAKPVAMFADPDIVSGGFSPPDLRRLSVVLAPAMFVLVAVFALWVWPSMGLPLLL
;
A
#
# COMPACT_ATOMS: atom_id res chain seq x y z
N MET A 1 5.12 11.91 -46.35
CA MET A 1 5.27 10.48 -46.59
C MET A 1 5.74 9.68 -45.38
N LEU A 2 6.10 10.30 -44.24
CA LEU A 2 6.50 9.56 -43.02
C LEU A 2 5.31 9.23 -42.06
N LEU A 3 4.15 9.85 -42.22
CA LEU A 3 2.97 9.58 -41.37
C LEU A 3 2.11 8.37 -41.79
N ALA A 4 2.34 7.82 -42.99
CA ALA A 4 1.56 6.67 -43.51
C ALA A 4 2.15 5.30 -43.15
N ALA A 5 3.30 5.25 -42.48
CA ALA A 5 3.94 4.00 -42.05
C ALA A 5 3.52 3.54 -40.63
N LEU A 6 2.74 4.34 -39.90
CA LEU A 6 2.37 4.07 -38.50
C LEU A 6 1.02 3.35 -38.30
N THR A 7 0.32 3.00 -39.39
CA THR A 7 -1.00 2.34 -39.32
C THR A 7 -0.94 0.85 -39.73
N ARG A 8 0.15 0.17 -39.48
CA ARG A 8 0.14 -1.31 -39.56
C ARG A 8 -0.37 -1.88 -38.25
N SER A 9 -1.50 -2.58 -38.32
CA SER A 9 -1.98 -3.45 -37.25
C SER A 9 -0.83 -4.27 -36.69
N PRO A 10 -0.72 -4.47 -35.36
CA PRO A 10 0.31 -5.31 -34.78
C PRO A 10 0.03 -6.79 -35.08
N GLY A 11 0.40 -7.23 -36.27
CA GLY A 11 0.52 -8.64 -36.60
C GLY A 11 1.91 -9.09 -36.14
N SER A 12 2.03 -10.32 -35.71
CA SER A 12 3.15 -11.13 -35.20
C SER A 12 4.54 -10.90 -35.87
N GLY A 13 5.00 -9.65 -35.92
CA GLY A 13 6.29 -9.24 -36.44
C GLY A 13 7.26 -8.85 -35.32
N ALA A 14 8.56 -8.72 -35.66
CA ALA A 14 9.58 -8.20 -34.74
C ALA A 14 9.15 -6.82 -34.17
N PRO A 15 9.47 -6.51 -32.91
CA PRO A 15 9.12 -5.23 -32.29
C PRO A 15 9.80 -4.08 -33.06
N THR A 16 9.08 -2.97 -33.24
CA THR A 16 9.69 -1.74 -33.77
C THR A 16 10.75 -1.21 -32.83
N LEU A 17 11.68 -0.37 -33.33
CA LEU A 17 12.75 0.17 -32.47
C LEU A 17 12.21 0.87 -31.20
N PRO A 18 11.18 1.73 -31.25
CA PRO A 18 10.60 2.32 -30.02
C PRO A 18 10.04 1.27 -29.03
N ILE A 19 9.37 0.23 -29.54
CA ILE A 19 8.88 -0.89 -28.72
C ILE A 19 10.05 -1.62 -28.06
N ALA A 20 11.08 -1.97 -28.83
CA ALA A 20 12.24 -2.70 -28.32
C ALA A 20 13.00 -1.89 -27.25
N VAL A 21 13.20 -0.59 -27.48
CA VAL A 21 13.86 0.30 -26.52
C VAL A 21 13.01 0.41 -25.24
N THR A 22 11.70 0.61 -25.35
CA THR A 22 10.80 0.71 -24.19
C THR A 22 10.84 -0.57 -23.34
N LEU A 23 10.74 -1.73 -24.00
CA LEU A 23 10.78 -3.02 -23.30
C LEU A 23 12.16 -3.27 -22.68
N ALA A 24 13.25 -2.94 -23.36
CA ALA A 24 14.60 -3.08 -22.81
C ALA A 24 14.80 -2.20 -21.56
N VAL A 25 14.39 -0.93 -21.62
CA VAL A 25 14.46 -0.02 -20.45
C VAL A 25 13.60 -0.52 -19.30
N PHE A 26 12.38 -0.98 -19.58
CA PHE A 26 11.49 -1.54 -18.57
C PHE A 26 12.08 -2.79 -17.91
N LEU A 27 12.60 -3.74 -18.70
CA LEU A 27 13.22 -4.96 -18.17
C LEU A 27 14.50 -4.66 -17.39
N LEU A 28 15.31 -3.68 -17.81
CA LEU A 28 16.48 -3.23 -17.08
C LEU A 28 16.08 -2.58 -15.75
N ALA A 29 15.00 -1.79 -15.70
CA ALA A 29 14.48 -1.23 -14.45
C ALA A 29 14.02 -2.34 -13.49
N VAL A 30 13.25 -3.33 -13.99
CA VAL A 30 12.81 -4.48 -13.18
C VAL A 30 14.02 -5.28 -12.67
N TRP A 31 14.99 -5.53 -13.53
CA TRP A 31 16.24 -6.19 -13.14
C TRP A 31 16.99 -5.40 -12.07
N ALA A 32 17.11 -4.08 -12.21
CA ALA A 32 17.79 -3.24 -11.22
C ALA A 32 17.06 -3.24 -9.87
N TRP A 33 15.72 -3.18 -9.85
CA TRP A 33 14.93 -3.28 -8.61
C TRP A 33 15.05 -4.65 -7.93
N THR A 34 15.33 -5.72 -8.67
CA THR A 34 15.45 -7.07 -8.11
C THR A 34 16.87 -7.44 -7.72
N SER A 35 17.88 -6.98 -8.47
CA SER A 35 19.23 -7.52 -8.43
C SER A 35 20.28 -6.54 -7.90
N THR A 36 19.91 -5.26 -7.69
CA THR A 36 20.83 -4.24 -7.18
C THR A 36 20.39 -3.68 -5.82
N ARG A 37 21.26 -2.90 -5.19
CA ARG A 37 20.95 -2.15 -3.97
C ARG A 37 20.71 -0.65 -4.26
N LEU A 38 20.47 -0.31 -5.52
CA LEU A 38 20.16 1.06 -5.89
C LEU A 38 18.80 1.46 -5.29
N ASP A 39 18.66 2.74 -4.97
CA ASP A 39 17.38 3.29 -4.53
C ASP A 39 16.33 3.17 -5.64
N ASP A 40 15.11 2.77 -5.27
CA ASP A 40 14.01 2.52 -6.22
C ASP A 40 13.70 3.75 -7.07
N THR A 41 13.78 4.94 -6.47
CA THR A 41 13.54 6.22 -7.13
C THR A 41 14.62 6.51 -8.15
N LEU A 42 15.89 6.26 -7.78
CA LEU A 42 17.00 6.44 -8.70
C LEU A 42 16.85 5.55 -9.95
N VAL A 43 16.49 4.27 -9.77
CA VAL A 43 16.26 3.33 -10.88
C VAL A 43 15.14 3.84 -11.78
N ALA A 44 14.00 4.27 -11.21
CA ALA A 44 12.89 4.82 -11.99
C ALA A 44 13.31 6.09 -12.78
N PHE A 45 14.09 6.98 -12.17
CA PHE A 45 14.63 8.17 -12.83
C PHE A 45 15.56 7.83 -13.98
N LEU A 46 16.50 6.90 -13.77
CA LEU A 46 17.42 6.46 -14.81
C LEU A 46 16.65 5.86 -16.00
N ALA A 47 15.61 5.08 -15.74
CA ALA A 47 14.74 4.53 -16.77
C ALA A 47 14.00 5.64 -17.55
N ALA A 48 13.41 6.61 -16.86
CA ALA A 48 12.73 7.75 -17.50
C ALA A 48 13.71 8.59 -18.34
N ILE A 49 14.91 8.88 -17.82
CA ILE A 49 15.96 9.60 -18.55
C ILE A 49 16.39 8.80 -19.80
N ALA A 50 16.57 7.49 -19.70
CA ALA A 50 16.93 6.64 -20.83
C ALA A 50 15.87 6.74 -21.94
N LEU A 51 14.57 6.74 -21.60
CA LEU A 51 13.48 6.91 -22.57
C LEU A 51 13.50 8.29 -23.22
N ILE A 52 13.87 9.33 -22.48
CA ILE A 52 13.99 10.69 -23.02
C ILE A 52 15.19 10.79 -23.98
N VAL A 53 16.36 10.30 -23.57
CA VAL A 53 17.59 10.37 -24.37
C VAL A 53 17.47 9.56 -25.66
N THR A 54 16.75 8.45 -25.60
CA THR A 54 16.49 7.61 -26.80
C THR A 54 15.38 8.17 -27.70
N GLY A 55 14.76 9.31 -27.32
CA GLY A 55 13.70 9.95 -28.10
C GLY A 55 12.34 9.25 -28.05
N VAL A 56 12.18 8.25 -27.20
CA VAL A 56 10.91 7.52 -27.01
C VAL A 56 9.89 8.36 -26.26
N LEU A 57 10.34 9.12 -25.26
CA LEU A 57 9.49 9.98 -24.42
C LEU A 57 9.92 11.44 -24.58
N PRO A 58 8.99 12.38 -24.88
CA PRO A 58 9.29 13.81 -24.81
C PRO A 58 9.61 14.24 -23.37
N ALA A 59 10.68 15.01 -23.18
CA ALA A 59 11.09 15.50 -21.86
C ALA A 59 9.97 16.28 -21.15
N ARG A 60 9.18 17.05 -21.90
CA ARG A 60 8.04 17.80 -21.36
C ARG A 60 7.00 16.90 -20.68
N ASP A 61 6.77 15.69 -21.18
CA ASP A 61 5.76 14.79 -20.66
C ASP A 61 6.22 14.21 -19.30
N PHE A 62 7.53 13.96 -19.17
CA PHE A 62 8.14 13.61 -17.88
C PHE A 62 8.03 14.77 -16.87
N PHE A 63 8.34 16.00 -17.26
CA PHE A 63 8.22 17.15 -16.36
C PHE A 63 6.76 17.44 -15.99
N ALA A 64 5.83 17.25 -16.92
CA ALA A 64 4.40 17.39 -16.68
C ALA A 64 3.85 16.36 -15.68
N SER A 65 4.46 15.18 -15.58
CA SER A 65 4.02 14.15 -14.63
C SER A 65 4.10 14.57 -13.16
N LEU A 66 4.98 15.53 -12.81
CA LEU A 66 5.01 16.13 -11.47
C LEU A 66 3.82 17.07 -11.21
N GLY A 67 3.16 17.53 -12.25
CA GLY A 67 1.92 18.31 -12.18
C GLY A 67 0.65 17.47 -12.07
N ASP A 68 0.77 16.12 -12.07
CA ASP A 68 -0.37 15.23 -11.92
C ASP A 68 -1.12 15.46 -10.61
N GLU A 69 -2.44 15.44 -10.67
CA GLU A 69 -3.33 15.72 -9.54
C GLU A 69 -3.05 14.79 -8.35
N THR A 70 -2.65 13.55 -8.62
CA THR A 70 -2.33 12.56 -7.58
C THR A 70 -1.09 12.95 -6.78
N ILE A 71 -0.11 13.61 -7.40
CA ILE A 71 1.08 14.12 -6.69
C ILE A 71 0.64 15.17 -5.66
N TRP A 72 -0.24 16.08 -6.04
CA TRP A 72 -0.77 17.12 -5.14
C TRP A 72 -1.67 16.54 -4.05
N LEU A 73 -2.51 15.55 -4.39
CA LEU A 73 -3.28 14.77 -3.41
C LEU A 73 -2.36 14.21 -2.31
N LEU A 74 -1.25 13.59 -2.73
CA LEU A 74 -0.30 12.98 -1.80
C LEU A 74 0.42 14.00 -0.93
N ILE A 75 0.89 15.10 -1.51
CA ILE A 75 1.50 16.18 -0.74
C ILE A 75 0.55 16.63 0.37
N GLY A 76 -0.71 16.90 0.02
CA GLY A 76 -1.74 17.28 0.98
C GLY A 76 -1.98 16.23 2.05
N ALA A 77 -2.16 14.97 1.65
CA ALA A 77 -2.41 13.85 2.55
C ALA A 77 -1.23 13.60 3.51
N PHE A 78 0.02 13.72 3.07
CA PHE A 78 1.19 13.57 3.94
C PHE A 78 1.33 14.71 4.94
N VAL A 79 0.96 15.94 4.57
CA VAL A 79 0.92 17.06 5.51
C VAL A 79 -0.15 16.84 6.58
N ILE A 80 -1.36 16.41 6.20
CA ILE A 80 -2.45 16.09 7.12
C ILE A 80 -2.03 14.95 8.06
N ALA A 81 -1.47 13.87 7.51
CA ALA A 81 -0.96 12.74 8.30
C ALA A 81 0.11 13.16 9.30
N SER A 82 1.00 14.07 8.91
CA SER A 82 2.02 14.62 9.78
C SER A 82 1.42 15.45 10.93
N ALA A 83 0.34 16.18 10.67
CA ALA A 83 -0.41 16.90 11.69
C ALA A 83 -1.03 15.93 12.71
N VAL A 84 -1.68 14.86 12.23
CA VAL A 84 -2.27 13.82 13.09
C VAL A 84 -1.18 13.11 13.91
N ALA A 85 -0.08 12.72 13.29
CA ALA A 85 1.03 12.05 13.98
C ALA A 85 1.65 12.93 15.07
N THR A 86 1.81 14.23 14.81
CA THR A 86 2.41 15.18 15.76
C THR A 86 1.49 15.49 16.93
N SER A 87 0.17 15.43 16.72
CA SER A 87 -0.81 15.76 17.76
C SER A 87 -0.89 14.73 18.91
N GLY A 88 -0.45 13.47 18.68
CA GLY A 88 -0.62 12.37 19.62
C GLY A 88 -1.99 11.69 19.57
N LEU A 89 -2.91 12.16 18.71
CA LEU A 89 -4.28 11.65 18.58
C LEU A 89 -4.33 10.13 18.33
N ALA A 90 -3.47 9.62 17.44
CA ALA A 90 -3.44 8.21 17.10
C ALA A 90 -3.05 7.33 18.30
N LEU A 91 -2.06 7.76 19.08
CA LEU A 91 -1.63 7.07 20.31
C LEU A 91 -2.72 7.06 21.36
N ARG A 92 -3.38 8.20 21.58
CA ARG A 92 -4.51 8.30 22.51
C ARG A 92 -5.66 7.39 22.07
N GLY A 93 -6.00 7.37 20.80
CA GLY A 93 -7.02 6.47 20.24
C GLY A 93 -6.71 5.00 20.50
N ALA A 94 -5.47 4.59 20.26
CA ALA A 94 -4.99 3.23 20.55
C ALA A 94 -5.08 2.92 22.05
N ALA A 95 -4.58 3.79 22.93
CA ALA A 95 -4.64 3.60 24.37
C ALA A 95 -6.08 3.50 24.88
N HIS A 96 -7.00 4.29 24.32
CA HIS A 96 -8.40 4.23 24.67
C HIS A 96 -9.07 2.91 24.27
N LEU A 97 -8.73 2.37 23.11
CA LEU A 97 -9.20 1.04 22.67
C LEU A 97 -8.63 -0.07 23.57
N LEU A 98 -7.34 0.01 23.91
CA LEU A 98 -6.66 -1.01 24.70
C LEU A 98 -7.21 -1.17 26.13
N ARG A 99 -7.84 -0.16 26.71
CA ARG A 99 -8.50 -0.27 28.03
C ARG A 99 -9.61 -1.35 28.07
N PHE A 100 -10.17 -1.70 26.92
CA PHE A 100 -11.18 -2.75 26.81
C PHE A 100 -10.58 -4.16 26.71
N ALA A 101 -9.24 -4.29 26.67
CA ALA A 101 -8.57 -5.57 26.63
C ALA A 101 -8.74 -6.33 27.93
N ARG A 102 -9.45 -7.45 27.88
CA ARG A 102 -9.69 -8.33 29.04
C ARG A 102 -8.72 -9.52 29.10
N GLY A 103 -8.07 -9.81 28.00
CA GLY A 103 -7.11 -10.90 27.83
C GLY A 103 -6.30 -10.74 26.55
N PRO A 104 -5.29 -11.58 26.30
CA PRO A 104 -4.43 -11.47 25.10
C PRO A 104 -5.21 -11.50 23.78
N ARG A 105 -6.21 -12.37 23.64
CA ARG A 105 -7.01 -12.42 22.41
C ARG A 105 -7.75 -11.10 22.15
N SER A 106 -8.40 -10.53 23.16
CA SER A 106 -9.06 -9.24 23.02
C SER A 106 -8.07 -8.10 22.78
N LEU A 107 -6.90 -8.13 23.42
CA LEU A 107 -5.80 -7.18 23.17
C LEU A 107 -5.38 -7.20 21.68
N PHE A 108 -5.15 -8.39 21.13
CA PHE A 108 -4.71 -8.56 19.74
C PHE A 108 -5.77 -8.06 18.74
N HIS A 109 -7.04 -8.37 18.95
CA HIS A 109 -8.12 -7.86 18.08
C HIS A 109 -8.32 -6.36 18.21
N LEU A 110 -8.25 -5.79 19.41
CA LEU A 110 -8.34 -4.34 19.61
C LEU A 110 -7.15 -3.61 18.97
N MET A 111 -5.95 -4.20 19.07
CA MET A 111 -4.77 -3.69 18.38
C MET A 111 -4.93 -3.77 16.86
N THR A 112 -5.49 -4.87 16.35
CA THR A 112 -5.81 -5.03 14.91
C THR A 112 -6.77 -3.92 14.45
N VAL A 113 -7.83 -3.64 15.20
CA VAL A 113 -8.75 -2.53 14.88
C VAL A 113 -8.03 -1.19 14.92
N ALA A 114 -7.27 -0.90 15.99
CA ALA A 114 -6.53 0.36 16.13
C ALA A 114 -5.58 0.58 14.95
N LEU A 115 -4.79 -0.43 14.60
CA LEU A 115 -3.85 -0.36 13.47
C LEU A 115 -4.56 -0.23 12.11
N THR A 116 -5.69 -0.91 11.93
CA THR A 116 -6.49 -0.78 10.70
C THR A 116 -7.01 0.65 10.54
N LEU A 117 -7.50 1.26 11.60
CA LEU A 117 -7.95 2.66 11.57
C LEU A 117 -6.83 3.64 11.21
N THR A 118 -5.58 3.35 11.55
CA THR A 118 -4.45 4.21 11.13
C THR A 118 -4.25 4.27 9.63
N ALA A 119 -4.81 3.33 8.83
CA ALA A 119 -4.72 3.34 7.37
C ALA A 119 -5.45 4.54 6.73
N PHE A 120 -6.40 5.12 7.45
CA PHE A 120 -7.14 6.31 7.01
C PHE A 120 -6.45 7.62 7.41
N ALA A 121 -5.59 7.56 8.43
CA ALA A 121 -4.95 8.75 9.00
C ALA A 121 -3.50 8.93 8.51
N VAL A 122 -2.80 7.85 8.15
CA VAL A 122 -1.37 7.87 7.82
C VAL A 122 -1.10 7.11 6.52
N PRO A 123 -0.79 7.81 5.42
CA PRO A 123 -0.71 7.23 4.08
C PRO A 123 0.55 6.41 3.80
N ALA A 124 1.38 6.10 4.79
CA ALA A 124 2.57 5.30 4.61
C ALA A 124 2.66 4.17 5.62
N THR A 125 2.86 2.94 5.16
CA THR A 125 3.00 1.77 6.05
C THR A 125 4.17 1.90 7.02
N SER A 126 5.29 2.52 6.62
CA SER A 126 6.42 2.79 7.50
C SER A 126 6.08 3.81 8.60
N GLY A 127 5.32 4.86 8.28
CA GLY A 127 4.83 5.84 9.27
C GLY A 127 3.87 5.19 10.27
N ARG A 128 2.97 4.32 9.80
CA ARG A 128 2.06 3.54 10.65
C ARG A 128 2.82 2.59 11.58
N ALA A 129 3.86 1.92 11.07
CA ALA A 129 4.73 1.07 11.88
C ALA A 129 5.46 1.88 12.95
N ALA A 130 5.99 3.05 12.62
CA ALA A 130 6.64 3.93 13.58
C ALA A 130 5.69 4.39 14.71
N LEU A 131 4.40 4.61 14.42
CA LEU A 131 3.39 4.89 15.44
C LEU A 131 3.06 3.67 16.30
N ALA A 132 3.20 2.46 15.76
CA ALA A 132 2.93 1.22 16.48
C ALA A 132 4.06 0.83 17.47
N VAL A 133 5.31 1.22 17.21
CA VAL A 133 6.45 0.92 18.08
C VAL A 133 6.26 1.39 19.53
N PRO A 134 5.93 2.68 19.82
CA PRO A 134 5.70 3.12 21.20
C PRO A 134 4.56 2.36 21.87
N VAL A 135 3.52 1.98 21.13
CA VAL A 135 2.39 1.22 21.66
C VAL A 135 2.83 -0.19 22.03
N HIS A 136 3.61 -0.85 21.16
CA HIS A 136 4.20 -2.16 21.46
C HIS A 136 5.07 -2.10 22.72
N THR A 137 5.99 -1.13 22.80
CA THR A 137 6.89 -0.93 23.94
C THR A 137 6.11 -0.72 25.24
N ALA A 138 5.04 0.07 25.22
CA ALA A 138 4.19 0.29 26.38
C ALA A 138 3.51 -1.00 26.86
N VAL A 139 2.99 -1.81 25.92
CA VAL A 139 2.38 -3.12 26.25
C VAL A 139 3.43 -4.10 26.74
N ALA A 140 4.62 -4.14 26.13
CA ALA A 140 5.71 -5.01 26.53
C ALA A 140 6.19 -4.67 27.97
N THR A 141 6.30 -3.39 28.30
CA THR A 141 6.66 -2.92 29.66
C THR A 141 5.58 -3.29 30.70
N ALA A 142 4.31 -3.29 30.29
CA ALA A 142 3.20 -3.67 31.18
C ALA A 142 3.05 -5.19 31.38
N LEU A 143 3.74 -6.00 30.56
CA LEU A 143 3.63 -7.47 30.57
C LEU A 143 5.01 -8.16 30.64
N PRO A 144 5.91 -7.82 31.59
CA PRO A 144 7.33 -8.21 31.53
C PRO A 144 7.56 -9.74 31.61
N GLU A 145 6.61 -10.51 32.15
CA GLU A 145 6.75 -11.99 32.30
C GLU A 145 6.11 -12.78 31.16
N ARG A 146 5.72 -12.12 30.05
CA ARG A 146 4.94 -12.74 28.96
C ARG A 146 5.62 -12.68 27.61
N ASP A 147 6.85 -13.10 27.53
CA ASP A 147 7.68 -13.07 26.30
C ASP A 147 6.99 -13.59 25.05
N ARG A 148 6.17 -14.68 25.17
CA ARG A 148 5.45 -15.23 24.01
C ARG A 148 4.38 -14.29 23.50
N VAL A 149 3.62 -13.66 24.40
CA VAL A 149 2.57 -12.72 24.04
C VAL A 149 3.20 -11.47 23.42
N ILE A 150 4.30 -10.98 23.99
CA ILE A 150 5.04 -9.81 23.48
C ILE A 150 5.60 -10.09 22.08
N ARG A 151 6.25 -11.24 21.90
CA ARG A 151 6.77 -11.68 20.58
C ARG A 151 5.67 -11.84 19.55
N ALA A 152 4.55 -12.47 19.92
CA ALA A 152 3.40 -12.60 19.03
C ALA A 152 2.79 -11.21 18.68
N LEU A 153 2.78 -10.27 19.63
CA LEU A 153 2.35 -8.90 19.40
C LEU A 153 3.31 -8.16 18.44
N ALA A 154 4.62 -8.39 18.59
CA ALA A 154 5.63 -7.83 17.68
C ALA A 154 5.45 -8.34 16.24
N LEU A 155 5.01 -9.59 16.04
CA LEU A 155 4.62 -10.13 14.73
C LEU A 155 3.32 -9.50 14.23
N LEU A 156 2.33 -9.29 15.11
CA LEU A 156 1.02 -8.74 14.75
C LEU A 156 1.13 -7.32 14.19
N MET A 157 1.93 -6.46 14.82
CA MET A 157 2.01 -5.04 14.49
C MET A 157 2.31 -4.79 13.00
N PRO A 158 3.46 -5.24 12.46
CA PRO A 158 3.79 -5.02 11.05
C PRO A 158 2.83 -5.79 10.13
N THR A 159 2.34 -6.96 10.55
CA THR A 159 1.41 -7.77 9.77
C THR A 159 0.12 -7.01 9.51
N VAL A 160 -0.51 -6.48 10.55
CA VAL A 160 -1.75 -5.71 10.40
C VAL A 160 -1.50 -4.40 9.65
N VAL A 161 -0.40 -3.70 9.92
CA VAL A 161 -0.03 -2.48 9.18
C VAL A 161 0.04 -2.74 7.68
N LEU A 162 0.59 -3.86 7.25
CA LEU A 162 0.74 -4.21 5.85
C LEU A 162 -0.56 -4.70 5.21
N LEU A 163 -1.29 -5.61 5.86
CA LEU A 163 -2.52 -6.21 5.32
C LEU A 163 -3.68 -5.21 5.32
N SER A 164 -3.83 -4.40 6.37
CA SER A 164 -4.90 -3.41 6.44
C SER A 164 -4.69 -2.21 5.50
N ALA A 165 -3.51 -2.04 4.93
CA ALA A 165 -3.22 -0.93 4.02
C ALA A 165 -4.19 -0.89 2.83
N VAL A 166 -4.59 -2.05 2.30
CA VAL A 166 -5.52 -2.15 1.16
C VAL A 166 -6.89 -1.51 1.42
N GLY A 167 -7.25 -1.31 2.69
CA GLY A 167 -8.50 -0.64 3.08
C GLY A 167 -8.59 0.84 2.72
N SER A 168 -7.48 1.46 2.28
CA SER A 168 -7.48 2.86 1.86
C SER A 168 -6.60 3.03 0.63
N LEU A 169 -7.04 3.83 -0.34
CA LEU A 169 -6.23 4.21 -1.51
C LEU A 169 -4.89 4.84 -1.06
N LEU A 170 -4.93 5.65 -0.01
CA LEU A 170 -3.75 6.29 0.58
C LEU A 170 -2.97 5.36 1.53
N GLY A 171 -3.45 4.15 1.82
CA GLY A 171 -2.84 3.24 2.79
C GLY A 171 -1.44 2.75 2.44
N ALA A 172 -1.06 2.79 1.15
CA ALA A 172 0.31 2.54 0.69
C ALA A 172 0.55 3.19 -0.67
N GLY A 173 1.80 3.59 -0.94
CA GLY A 173 2.21 4.13 -2.24
C GLY A 173 1.94 3.17 -3.41
N ALA A 174 1.98 1.87 -3.19
CA ALA A 174 1.66 0.86 -4.19
C ALA A 174 0.25 0.98 -4.77
N HIS A 175 -0.74 1.38 -3.95
CA HIS A 175 -2.13 1.55 -4.38
C HIS A 175 -2.25 2.71 -5.36
N ILE A 176 -1.56 3.79 -5.07
CA ILE A 176 -1.54 5.00 -5.88
C ILE A 176 -0.80 4.75 -7.19
N VAL A 177 0.34 4.02 -7.14
CA VAL A 177 1.03 3.56 -8.36
C VAL A 177 0.08 2.76 -9.23
N THR A 178 -0.70 1.83 -8.64
CA THR A 178 -1.66 1.02 -9.39
C THR A 178 -2.75 1.88 -10.03
N ASP A 179 -3.33 2.82 -9.31
CA ASP A 179 -4.36 3.73 -9.85
C ASP A 179 -3.81 4.57 -11.00
N GLN A 180 -2.62 5.15 -10.83
CA GLN A 180 -1.98 5.94 -11.88
C GLN A 180 -1.66 5.12 -13.13
N LEU A 181 -1.19 3.88 -12.95
CA LEU A 181 -0.87 2.98 -14.07
C LEU A 181 -2.13 2.56 -14.83
N LEU A 182 -3.25 2.35 -14.14
CA LEU A 182 -4.55 2.12 -14.76
C LEU A 182 -4.99 3.33 -15.59
N ARG A 183 -4.95 4.53 -15.03
CA ARG A 183 -5.30 5.78 -15.75
C ARG A 183 -4.39 6.02 -16.96
N ALA A 184 -3.08 5.76 -16.82
CA ALA A 184 -2.13 5.85 -17.94
C ALA A 184 -2.40 4.83 -19.04
N ALA A 185 -3.05 3.71 -18.72
CA ALA A 185 -3.49 2.70 -19.68
C ALA A 185 -4.88 3.00 -20.31
N GLY A 186 -5.53 4.10 -19.91
CA GLY A 186 -6.84 4.50 -20.41
C GLY A 186 -8.03 3.96 -19.61
N GLU A 187 -7.78 3.31 -18.47
CA GLU A 187 -8.81 2.86 -17.53
C GLU A 187 -9.29 4.01 -16.63
N GLU A 188 -10.50 3.93 -16.09
CA GLU A 188 -11.04 4.99 -15.21
C GLU A 188 -10.26 5.14 -13.90
N GLY A 189 -9.58 4.08 -13.46
CA GLY A 189 -8.91 4.03 -12.16
C GLY A 189 -9.89 3.95 -10.99
N PHE A 190 -9.46 4.40 -9.81
CA PHE A 190 -10.25 4.35 -8.59
C PHE A 190 -10.44 5.73 -7.98
N THR A 191 -11.64 6.01 -7.48
CA THR A 191 -11.86 7.08 -6.51
C THR A 191 -11.47 6.61 -5.11
N PHE A 192 -11.31 7.55 -4.15
CA PHE A 192 -11.09 7.18 -2.76
C PHE A 192 -12.23 6.28 -2.23
N SER A 193 -13.48 6.60 -2.57
CA SER A 193 -14.67 5.88 -2.12
C SER A 193 -14.78 4.48 -2.74
N SER A 194 -14.51 4.33 -4.05
CA SER A 194 -14.54 3.03 -4.72
C SER A 194 -13.42 2.11 -4.20
N TRP A 195 -12.22 2.65 -3.98
CA TRP A 195 -11.14 1.88 -3.36
C TRP A 195 -11.49 1.45 -1.94
N LEU A 196 -12.04 2.36 -1.12
CA LEU A 196 -12.48 2.07 0.23
C LEU A 196 -13.53 0.95 0.25
N TRP A 197 -14.55 1.05 -0.61
CA TRP A 197 -15.60 0.07 -0.73
C TRP A 197 -15.05 -1.34 -1.01
N LEU A 198 -14.16 -1.47 -1.98
CA LEU A 198 -13.59 -2.75 -2.39
C LEU A 198 -12.51 -3.27 -1.42
N GLY A 199 -11.67 -2.37 -0.90
CA GLY A 199 -10.49 -2.73 -0.13
C GLY A 199 -10.76 -2.96 1.36
N LEU A 200 -11.69 -2.23 1.98
CA LEU A 200 -11.94 -2.29 3.41
C LEU A 200 -12.39 -3.68 3.90
N PRO A 201 -13.31 -4.39 3.23
CA PRO A 201 -13.69 -5.73 3.63
C PRO A 201 -12.50 -6.70 3.66
N LEU A 202 -11.65 -6.67 2.61
CA LEU A 202 -10.44 -7.49 2.58
C LEU A 202 -9.46 -7.08 3.70
N ALA A 203 -9.27 -5.79 3.93
CA ALA A 203 -8.38 -5.28 4.98
C ALA A 203 -8.79 -5.80 6.37
N VAL A 204 -10.07 -5.76 6.67
CA VAL A 204 -10.62 -6.25 7.94
C VAL A 204 -10.47 -7.76 8.06
N VAL A 205 -10.93 -8.51 7.06
CA VAL A 205 -10.90 -9.99 7.10
C VAL A 205 -9.46 -10.50 7.14
N SER A 206 -8.56 -9.99 6.28
CA SER A 206 -7.16 -10.42 6.23
C SER A 206 -6.41 -10.11 7.53
N SER A 207 -6.64 -8.94 8.13
CA SER A 207 -5.99 -8.52 9.37
C SER A 207 -6.44 -9.36 10.55
N HIS A 208 -7.74 -9.63 10.68
CA HIS A 208 -8.27 -10.49 11.76
C HIS A 208 -7.93 -11.97 11.56
N LEU A 209 -7.90 -12.45 10.32
CA LEU A 209 -7.41 -13.81 10.01
C LEU A 209 -5.94 -13.97 10.39
N ALA A 210 -5.09 -12.99 10.02
CA ALA A 210 -3.69 -12.99 10.42
C ALA A 210 -3.51 -12.91 11.94
N CYS A 211 -4.34 -12.13 12.63
CA CYS A 211 -4.39 -12.07 14.09
C CYS A 211 -4.64 -13.43 14.71
N GLU A 212 -5.64 -14.18 14.25
CA GLU A 212 -5.95 -15.51 14.76
C GLU A 212 -4.85 -16.54 14.41
N ILE A 213 -4.27 -16.47 13.21
CA ILE A 213 -3.11 -17.33 12.83
C ILE A 213 -1.93 -17.08 13.77
N ILE A 214 -1.63 -15.82 14.09
CA ILE A 214 -0.53 -15.46 15.00
C ILE A 214 -0.84 -15.96 16.42
N LEU A 215 -2.05 -15.73 16.92
CA LEU A 215 -2.49 -16.23 18.23
C LEU A 215 -2.39 -17.76 18.30
N TRP A 216 -2.86 -18.45 17.28
CA TRP A 216 -2.81 -19.91 17.21
C TRP A 216 -1.37 -20.44 17.17
N ARG A 217 -0.49 -19.83 16.40
CA ARG A 217 0.85 -20.34 16.10
C ARG A 217 1.91 -19.97 17.13
N PHE A 218 1.78 -18.80 17.78
CA PHE A 218 2.81 -18.19 18.63
C PHE A 218 2.41 -18.06 20.11
N THR A 219 1.16 -18.38 20.49
CA THR A 219 0.72 -18.39 21.88
C THR A 219 0.14 -19.75 22.26
N ARG A 220 0.23 -20.11 23.56
CA ARG A 220 -0.42 -21.31 24.12
C ARG A 220 -1.85 -21.00 24.53
N SER A 221 -2.67 -22.03 24.75
CA SER A 221 -4.04 -21.89 25.26
C SER A 221 -4.07 -21.14 26.60
N GLU A 222 -3.13 -21.42 27.47
CA GLU A 222 -2.97 -20.79 28.78
C GLU A 222 -2.70 -19.29 28.66
N ASP A 223 -1.83 -18.89 27.71
CA ASP A 223 -1.53 -17.48 27.44
C ASP A 223 -2.80 -16.72 27.03
N ARG A 224 -3.71 -17.35 26.26
CA ARG A 224 -4.91 -16.72 25.69
C ARG A 224 -6.04 -16.52 26.69
N THR A 225 -6.13 -17.38 27.71
CA THR A 225 -7.21 -17.36 28.71
C THR A 225 -6.90 -16.51 29.91
N THR A 226 -5.66 -16.13 30.14
CA THR A 226 -5.26 -15.34 31.31
C THR A 226 -5.79 -13.90 31.22
N ARG A 227 -6.39 -13.42 32.32
CA ARG A 227 -6.87 -12.04 32.40
C ARG A 227 -5.71 -11.04 32.34
N LEU A 228 -5.86 -10.02 31.52
CA LEU A 228 -4.97 -8.85 31.47
C LEU A 228 -5.66 -7.67 32.15
N ARG A 229 -4.87 -6.90 32.89
CA ARG A 229 -5.28 -5.60 33.41
C ARG A 229 -4.30 -4.56 32.91
N LEU A 230 -4.59 -3.99 31.73
CA LEU A 230 -3.82 -2.87 31.18
C LEU A 230 -4.42 -1.57 31.66
N SER A 231 -3.65 -0.80 32.39
CA SER A 231 -4.05 0.56 32.79
C SER A 231 -3.65 1.56 31.71
N THR A 232 -4.59 2.45 31.32
CA THR A 232 -4.27 3.56 30.41
C THR A 232 -3.17 4.46 30.97
N ALA A 233 -3.03 4.53 32.32
CA ALA A 233 -1.96 5.27 32.99
C ALA A 233 -0.58 4.60 32.77
N GLU A 234 -0.50 3.27 32.67
CA GLU A 234 0.74 2.56 32.37
C GLU A 234 1.16 2.76 30.91
N ILE A 235 0.21 2.69 29.99
CA ILE A 235 0.44 2.99 28.56
C ILE A 235 0.89 4.45 28.41
N GLY A 236 0.27 5.39 29.13
CA GLY A 236 0.62 6.81 29.09
C GLY A 236 1.98 7.15 29.68
N ARG A 237 2.44 6.42 30.71
CA ARG A 237 3.79 6.64 31.30
C ARG A 237 4.92 6.26 30.36
N SER A 238 4.70 5.27 29.50
CA SER A 238 5.68 4.84 28.48
C SER A 238 5.64 5.69 27.22
N ALA A 239 4.62 6.55 27.09
CA ALA A 239 4.44 7.43 25.95
C ALA A 239 4.80 8.87 26.35
N SER A 240 5.54 9.56 25.50
CA SER A 240 5.91 10.99 25.69
C SER A 240 4.70 11.96 25.66
N THR A 241 3.49 11.44 25.49
CA THR A 241 2.24 12.21 25.32
C THR A 241 1.19 11.78 26.35
N ALA A 242 0.51 12.71 26.96
CA ALA A 242 -0.58 12.42 27.91
C ALA A 242 -1.75 11.73 27.17
N VAL A 243 -1.98 10.44 27.45
CA VAL A 243 -3.08 9.66 26.86
C VAL A 243 -4.36 9.68 27.70
N THR A 244 -4.31 10.31 28.89
CA THR A 244 -5.42 10.44 29.82
C THR A 244 -5.85 11.91 29.99
N GLY A 245 -7.09 12.15 30.43
CA GLY A 245 -7.65 13.50 30.57
C GLY A 245 -8.33 14.04 29.31
N PRO A 246 -8.74 15.33 29.29
CA PRO A 246 -9.38 15.94 28.12
C PRO A 246 -8.43 16.01 26.91
N LEU A 247 -9.01 16.08 25.71
CA LEU A 247 -8.22 16.25 24.47
C LEU A 247 -7.43 17.57 24.54
N SER A 248 -6.15 17.50 24.25
CA SER A 248 -5.35 18.71 24.07
C SER A 248 -5.86 19.53 22.88
N THR A 249 -5.48 20.81 22.83
CA THR A 249 -5.85 21.68 21.71
C THR A 249 -5.37 21.12 20.37
N LEU A 250 -4.16 20.54 20.33
CA LEU A 250 -3.60 19.93 19.11
C LEU A 250 -4.36 18.67 18.71
N GLU A 251 -4.70 17.78 19.66
CA GLU A 251 -5.48 16.59 19.39
C GLU A 251 -6.87 16.93 18.85
N ARG A 252 -7.54 17.92 19.44
CA ARG A 252 -8.86 18.39 18.97
C ARG A 252 -8.78 18.97 17.57
N ARG A 253 -7.77 19.80 17.27
CA ARG A 253 -7.56 20.36 15.93
C ARG A 253 -7.29 19.26 14.89
N ALA A 254 -6.41 18.32 15.22
CA ALA A 254 -6.11 17.19 14.35
C ALA A 254 -7.33 16.30 14.10
N ALA A 255 -8.15 16.04 15.13
CA ALA A 255 -9.38 15.27 15.01
C ALA A 255 -10.41 15.96 14.11
N LEU A 256 -10.61 17.27 14.30
CA LEU A 256 -11.53 18.07 13.45
C LEU A 256 -11.03 18.14 12.01
N LEU A 257 -9.74 18.38 11.80
CA LEU A 257 -9.12 18.40 10.48
C LEU A 257 -9.30 17.05 9.75
N LEU A 258 -8.92 15.95 10.41
CA LEU A 258 -9.02 14.61 9.82
C LEU A 258 -10.48 14.25 9.54
N GLY A 259 -11.39 14.51 10.48
CA GLY A 259 -12.82 14.26 10.32
C GLY A 259 -13.42 15.05 9.15
N ALA A 260 -13.08 16.34 9.03
CA ALA A 260 -13.55 17.18 7.94
C ALA A 260 -13.04 16.69 6.57
N VAL A 261 -11.76 16.34 6.46
CA VAL A 261 -11.17 15.83 5.20
C VAL A 261 -11.79 14.50 4.81
N ILE A 262 -11.94 13.55 5.74
CA ILE A 262 -12.57 12.25 5.46
C ILE A 262 -14.04 12.45 5.03
N LEU A 263 -14.77 13.34 5.72
CA LEU A 263 -16.15 13.66 5.36
C LEU A 263 -16.25 14.24 3.94
N LEU A 264 -15.38 15.18 3.60
CA LEU A 264 -15.34 15.76 2.25
C LEU A 264 -14.99 14.70 1.20
N TRP A 265 -14.02 13.83 1.44
CA TRP A 265 -13.73 12.73 0.50
C TRP A 265 -14.89 11.75 0.36
N ALA A 266 -15.59 11.42 1.47
CA ALA A 266 -16.75 10.54 1.43
C ALA A 266 -17.96 11.16 0.72
N THR A 267 -18.07 12.49 0.74
CA THR A 267 -19.17 13.24 0.11
C THR A 267 -18.78 13.84 -1.27
N GLU A 268 -17.67 13.42 -1.86
CA GLU A 268 -17.23 13.84 -3.20
C GLU A 268 -18.35 13.84 -4.25
N PRO A 269 -19.22 12.80 -4.34
CA PRO A 269 -20.33 12.80 -5.31
C PRO A 269 -21.30 13.97 -5.15
N LEU A 270 -21.41 14.56 -3.96
CA LEU A 270 -22.34 15.68 -3.68
C LEU A 270 -21.75 17.02 -4.11
N HIS A 271 -20.48 17.30 -3.80
CA HIS A 271 -19.86 18.61 -4.06
C HIS A 271 -18.93 18.63 -5.28
N ARG A 272 -18.57 17.47 -5.84
CA ARG A 272 -17.75 17.31 -7.06
C ARG A 272 -16.38 18.01 -7.01
N GLN A 273 -15.88 18.32 -5.83
CA GLN A 273 -14.52 18.83 -5.67
C GLN A 273 -13.53 17.67 -5.71
N SER A 274 -12.41 17.87 -6.41
CA SER A 274 -11.43 16.81 -6.52
C SER A 274 -10.81 16.45 -5.15
N PRO A 275 -10.49 15.18 -4.90
CA PRO A 275 -9.83 14.73 -3.69
C PRO A 275 -8.50 15.46 -3.43
N ALA A 276 -7.79 15.86 -4.48
CA ALA A 276 -6.55 16.62 -4.37
C ALA A 276 -6.76 18.03 -3.82
N LEU A 277 -7.80 18.73 -4.31
CA LEU A 277 -8.14 20.05 -3.78
C LEU A 277 -8.52 19.96 -2.28
N VAL A 278 -9.32 18.97 -1.92
CA VAL A 278 -9.69 18.72 -0.50
C VAL A 278 -8.46 18.47 0.35
N ALA A 279 -7.51 17.64 -0.14
CA ALA A 279 -6.25 17.37 0.56
C ALA A 279 -5.40 18.63 0.71
N LEU A 280 -5.30 19.45 -0.32
CA LEU A 280 -4.55 20.72 -0.27
C LEU A 280 -5.18 21.73 0.70
N LEU A 281 -6.51 21.87 0.71
CA LEU A 281 -7.21 22.70 1.68
C LEU A 281 -6.98 22.21 3.11
N GLY A 282 -7.03 20.90 3.33
CA GLY A 282 -6.70 20.28 4.61
C GLY A 282 -5.24 20.52 5.01
N ALA A 283 -4.30 20.44 4.07
CA ALA A 283 -2.89 20.73 4.32
C ALA A 283 -2.65 22.19 4.70
N VAL A 284 -3.28 23.12 4.00
CA VAL A 284 -3.24 24.56 4.34
C VAL A 284 -3.79 24.79 5.74
N ALA A 285 -4.95 24.24 6.07
CA ALA A 285 -5.52 24.32 7.41
C ALA A 285 -4.57 23.72 8.48
N ALA A 286 -3.90 22.60 8.18
CA ALA A 286 -2.95 21.94 9.07
C ALA A 286 -1.73 22.80 9.43
N VAL A 287 -1.31 23.73 8.55
CA VAL A 287 -0.12 24.56 8.75
C VAL A 287 -0.44 26.02 9.05
N THR A 288 -1.71 26.43 8.98
CA THR A 288 -2.13 27.81 9.25
C THR A 288 -1.90 28.18 10.73
N PRO A 289 -1.19 29.28 11.02
CA PRO A 289 -0.98 29.73 12.38
C PRO A 289 -2.31 29.93 13.14
N GLY A 290 -2.36 29.52 14.38
CA GLY A 290 -3.55 29.66 15.26
C GLY A 290 -4.55 28.51 15.16
N ILE A 291 -4.74 27.86 14.00
CA ILE A 291 -5.67 26.74 13.79
C ILE A 291 -4.97 25.42 13.48
N GLY A 292 -3.80 25.48 12.89
CA GLY A 292 -3.03 24.31 12.48
C GLY A 292 -2.35 23.56 13.63
N CYS A 293 -1.71 22.44 13.28
CA CYS A 293 -1.04 21.54 14.22
C CYS A 293 0.49 21.57 14.07
N LEU A 294 1.04 22.12 12.97
CA LEU A 294 2.47 22.18 12.69
C LEU A 294 2.81 23.40 11.83
N THR A 295 4.11 23.73 11.75
CA THR A 295 4.57 24.82 10.89
C THR A 295 4.77 24.31 9.45
N PHE A 296 4.63 25.20 8.46
CA PHE A 296 4.82 24.87 7.04
C PHE A 296 6.21 24.22 6.76
N PRO A 297 7.35 24.76 7.24
CA PRO A 297 8.64 24.10 7.03
C PRO A 297 8.74 22.69 7.63
N ALA A 298 8.11 22.46 8.79
CA ALA A 298 8.07 21.15 9.41
C ALA A 298 7.19 20.17 8.61
N ALA A 299 6.10 20.64 8.03
CA ALA A 299 5.23 19.86 7.17
C ALA A 299 5.96 19.39 5.91
N ILE A 300 6.59 20.30 5.18
CA ILE A 300 7.30 20.03 3.93
C ILE A 300 8.46 19.03 4.12
N LYS A 301 9.20 19.12 5.23
CA LYS A 301 10.26 18.15 5.56
C LYS A 301 9.77 16.73 5.76
N ARG A 302 8.49 16.54 6.07
CA ARG A 302 7.89 15.22 6.31
C ARG A 302 7.22 14.62 5.09
N VAL A 303 7.11 15.38 4.01
CA VAL A 303 6.64 14.86 2.72
C VAL A 303 7.70 13.89 2.17
N PRO A 304 7.34 12.65 1.82
CA PRO A 304 8.28 11.69 1.25
C PRO A 304 8.55 11.98 -0.22
N TRP A 305 9.39 12.97 -0.50
CA TRP A 305 9.72 13.43 -1.85
C TRP A 305 10.21 12.31 -2.77
N SER A 306 10.96 11.34 -2.23
CA SER A 306 11.40 10.17 -3.01
C SER A 306 10.22 9.38 -3.57
N LEU A 307 9.13 9.22 -2.81
CA LEU A 307 7.93 8.54 -3.32
C LEU A 307 7.27 9.35 -4.44
N LEU A 308 7.15 10.67 -4.30
CA LEU A 308 6.52 11.51 -5.32
C LEU A 308 7.32 11.51 -6.63
N LEU A 309 8.64 11.61 -6.51
CA LEU A 309 9.55 11.51 -7.64
C LEU A 309 9.51 10.11 -8.31
N PHE A 310 9.45 9.05 -7.49
CA PHE A 310 9.27 7.69 -7.98
C PHE A 310 7.98 7.56 -8.80
N LEU A 311 6.87 8.11 -8.30
CA LEU A 311 5.58 8.11 -9.00
C LEU A 311 5.66 8.81 -10.35
N ALA A 312 6.23 10.02 -10.40
CA ALA A 312 6.40 10.76 -11.63
C ALA A 312 7.23 9.98 -12.67
N ALA A 313 8.32 9.34 -12.24
CA ALA A 313 9.17 8.55 -13.12
C ALA A 313 8.48 7.28 -13.61
N THR A 314 7.73 6.58 -12.75
CA THR A 314 6.99 5.36 -13.15
C THR A 314 5.80 5.68 -14.05
N LEU A 315 5.16 6.84 -13.89
CA LEU A 315 4.13 7.31 -14.81
C LEU A 315 4.70 7.54 -16.21
N ALA A 316 5.92 8.11 -16.30
CA ALA A 316 6.62 8.26 -17.57
C ALA A 316 6.91 6.91 -18.27
N LEU A 317 7.35 5.89 -17.49
CA LEU A 317 7.54 4.54 -18.00
C LEU A 317 6.22 3.94 -18.52
N ALA A 318 5.14 4.09 -17.78
CA ALA A 318 3.82 3.60 -18.17
C ALA A 318 3.31 4.29 -19.44
N SER A 319 3.47 5.59 -19.54
CA SER A 319 3.15 6.36 -20.76
C SER A 319 3.93 5.85 -21.96
N ALA A 320 5.21 5.57 -21.80
CA ALA A 320 6.03 5.01 -22.89
C ALA A 320 5.55 3.61 -23.32
N LEU A 321 5.14 2.73 -22.40
CA LEU A 321 4.60 1.40 -22.71
C LEU A 321 3.32 1.49 -23.54
N THR A 322 2.46 2.47 -23.27
CA THR A 322 1.20 2.66 -24.01
C THR A 322 1.42 3.38 -25.33
N THR A 323 2.14 4.49 -25.36
CA THR A 323 2.33 5.34 -26.55
C THR A 323 3.16 4.68 -27.63
N THR A 324 4.15 3.85 -27.28
CA THR A 324 4.93 3.08 -28.27
C THR A 324 4.21 1.84 -28.79
N GLY A 325 3.13 1.40 -28.12
CA GLY A 325 2.45 0.14 -28.41
C GLY A 325 3.16 -1.10 -27.83
N ALA A 326 4.15 -0.91 -26.94
CA ALA A 326 4.90 -2.01 -26.32
C ALA A 326 3.97 -2.90 -25.49
N ALA A 327 2.99 -2.34 -24.78
CA ALA A 327 1.97 -3.07 -24.04
C ALA A 327 1.12 -3.97 -24.94
N ALA A 328 0.66 -3.46 -26.09
CA ALA A 328 -0.12 -4.22 -27.07
C ALA A 328 0.70 -5.33 -27.74
N TRP A 329 1.96 -5.04 -28.08
CA TRP A 329 2.88 -6.03 -28.64
C TRP A 329 3.13 -7.17 -27.63
N LEU A 330 3.38 -6.85 -26.37
CA LEU A 330 3.59 -7.83 -25.30
C LEU A 330 2.37 -8.74 -25.15
N SER A 331 1.15 -8.15 -25.12
CA SER A 331 -0.10 -8.89 -25.03
C SER A 331 -0.30 -9.85 -26.23
N SER A 332 -0.08 -9.39 -27.45
CA SER A 332 -0.25 -10.22 -28.63
C SER A 332 0.75 -11.38 -28.73
N SER A 333 1.98 -11.14 -28.26
CA SER A 333 3.07 -12.13 -28.35
C SER A 333 3.05 -13.15 -27.21
N ALA A 334 2.78 -12.72 -25.98
CA ALA A 334 2.85 -13.59 -24.79
C ALA A 334 1.63 -14.50 -24.63
N LEU A 335 0.45 -14.08 -25.10
CA LEU A 335 -0.80 -14.79 -24.83
C LEU A 335 -1.34 -15.59 -26.03
N ALA A 336 -0.63 -15.62 -27.16
CA ALA A 336 -1.05 -16.43 -28.32
C ALA A 336 -1.43 -17.88 -27.94
N PRO A 337 -0.69 -18.59 -27.05
CA PRO A 337 -1.02 -19.96 -26.65
C PRO A 337 -2.26 -20.08 -25.75
N LEU A 338 -2.67 -19.00 -25.08
CA LEU A 338 -3.74 -19.03 -24.06
C LEU A 338 -5.10 -18.56 -24.59
N ARG A 339 -5.15 -18.02 -25.80
CA ARG A 339 -6.37 -17.44 -26.41
C ARG A 339 -7.54 -18.42 -26.62
N GLY A 340 -7.34 -19.72 -26.44
CA GLY A 340 -8.38 -20.74 -26.63
C GLY A 340 -9.03 -21.25 -25.34
N LEU A 341 -8.62 -20.79 -24.16
CA LEU A 341 -9.02 -21.38 -22.88
C LEU A 341 -10.33 -20.77 -22.28
N GLY A 342 -10.89 -19.73 -22.89
CA GLY A 342 -12.14 -19.09 -22.41
C GLY A 342 -12.11 -18.69 -20.94
N ALA A 343 -13.21 -18.88 -20.21
CA ALA A 343 -13.36 -18.52 -18.80
C ALA A 343 -12.31 -19.20 -17.89
N ALA A 344 -11.90 -20.43 -18.20
CA ALA A 344 -10.87 -21.13 -17.44
C ALA A 344 -9.51 -20.45 -17.56
N GLY A 345 -9.18 -19.91 -18.74
CA GLY A 345 -7.99 -19.12 -18.98
C GLY A 345 -7.98 -17.80 -18.18
N ALA A 346 -9.13 -17.13 -18.10
CA ALA A 346 -9.30 -15.91 -17.31
C ALA A 346 -9.07 -16.16 -15.82
N VAL A 347 -9.67 -17.20 -15.27
CA VAL A 347 -9.47 -17.59 -13.85
C VAL A 347 -8.00 -17.96 -13.60
N ALA A 348 -7.41 -18.79 -14.46
CA ALA A 348 -6.01 -19.18 -14.33
C ALA A 348 -5.07 -17.98 -14.36
N PHE A 349 -5.30 -17.02 -15.26
CA PHE A 349 -4.53 -15.77 -15.33
C PHE A 349 -4.57 -15.01 -14.00
N VAL A 350 -5.77 -14.79 -13.46
CA VAL A 350 -5.92 -14.05 -12.19
C VAL A 350 -5.24 -14.78 -11.03
N LEU A 351 -5.35 -16.10 -10.94
CA LEU A 351 -4.67 -16.89 -9.92
C LEU A 351 -3.14 -16.80 -10.05
N VAL A 352 -2.61 -16.84 -11.27
CA VAL A 352 -1.18 -16.64 -11.54
C VAL A 352 -0.73 -15.23 -11.15
N VAL A 353 -1.52 -14.20 -11.50
CA VAL A 353 -1.24 -12.82 -11.09
C VAL A 353 -1.19 -12.70 -9.57
N ILE A 354 -2.15 -13.26 -8.85
CA ILE A 354 -2.17 -13.28 -7.38
C ILE A 354 -0.93 -14.00 -6.82
N ALA A 355 -0.57 -15.17 -7.39
CA ALA A 355 0.59 -15.95 -6.95
C ALA A 355 1.91 -15.18 -7.15
N ILE A 356 2.12 -14.62 -8.35
CA ILE A 356 3.31 -13.82 -8.67
C ILE A 356 3.36 -12.59 -7.75
N SER A 357 2.26 -11.87 -7.58
CA SER A 357 2.21 -10.65 -6.75
C SER A 357 2.47 -10.96 -5.28
N THR A 358 1.97 -12.11 -4.79
CA THR A 358 2.25 -12.60 -3.43
C THR A 358 3.72 -12.97 -3.27
N ALA A 359 4.36 -13.61 -4.25
CA ALA A 359 5.75 -14.07 -4.18
C ALA A 359 6.77 -12.96 -4.47
N ALA A 360 6.38 -11.90 -5.18
CA ALA A 360 7.29 -10.86 -5.68
C ALA A 360 8.06 -10.11 -4.58
N HIS A 361 7.58 -10.12 -3.32
CA HIS A 361 8.29 -9.53 -2.18
C HIS A 361 9.62 -10.22 -1.85
N LEU A 362 9.83 -11.42 -2.34
CA LEU A 362 11.10 -12.15 -2.19
C LEU A 362 12.20 -11.55 -3.06
N LEU A 363 11.82 -10.90 -4.17
CA LEU A 363 12.74 -10.32 -5.15
C LEU A 363 12.78 -8.79 -5.05
N ILE A 364 11.62 -8.15 -4.90
CA ILE A 364 11.49 -6.68 -4.87
C ILE A 364 10.95 -6.27 -3.48
N PRO A 365 11.79 -5.74 -2.58
CA PRO A 365 11.37 -5.33 -1.23
C PRO A 365 10.36 -4.18 -1.24
N SER A 366 10.50 -3.23 -2.18
CA SER A 366 9.61 -2.07 -2.30
C SER A 366 8.25 -2.45 -2.88
N ARG A 367 7.18 -2.14 -2.15
CA ARG A 367 5.80 -2.38 -2.62
C ARG A 367 5.45 -1.54 -3.85
N SER A 368 5.88 -0.28 -3.88
CA SER A 368 5.65 0.62 -5.02
C SER A 368 6.40 0.14 -6.26
N ALA A 369 7.65 -0.31 -6.10
CA ALA A 369 8.42 -0.88 -7.21
C ALA A 369 7.78 -2.19 -7.73
N ARG A 370 7.20 -3.02 -6.87
CA ARG A 370 6.44 -4.21 -7.30
C ARG A 370 5.23 -3.84 -8.14
N SER A 371 4.44 -2.85 -7.71
CA SER A 371 3.32 -2.36 -8.52
C SER A 371 3.81 -1.80 -9.85
N ALA A 372 4.88 -0.99 -9.85
CA ALA A 372 5.45 -0.43 -11.08
C ALA A 372 5.97 -1.51 -12.06
N ALA A 373 6.48 -2.63 -11.54
CA ALA A 373 6.97 -3.74 -12.35
C ALA A 373 5.85 -4.65 -12.88
N ILE A 374 4.84 -4.95 -12.06
CA ILE A 374 3.83 -5.98 -12.35
C ILE A 374 2.59 -5.40 -13.02
N ILE A 375 2.08 -4.27 -12.55
CA ILE A 375 0.79 -3.74 -13.01
C ILE A 375 0.78 -3.41 -14.51
N PRO A 376 1.81 -2.79 -15.12
CA PRO A 376 1.78 -2.54 -16.57
C PRO A 376 1.63 -3.82 -17.40
N VAL A 377 2.28 -4.90 -16.95
CA VAL A 377 2.20 -6.20 -17.60
C VAL A 377 0.80 -6.82 -17.43
N VAL A 378 0.26 -6.78 -16.21
CA VAL A 378 -1.07 -7.31 -15.89
C VAL A 378 -2.14 -6.57 -16.70
N VAL A 379 -2.10 -5.24 -16.71
CA VAL A 379 -3.06 -4.40 -17.46
C VAL A 379 -2.98 -4.66 -18.96
N ALA A 380 -1.77 -4.81 -19.50
CA ALA A 380 -1.57 -5.10 -20.92
C ALA A 380 -2.10 -6.49 -21.33
N LEU A 381 -1.98 -7.49 -20.45
CA LEU A 381 -2.31 -8.88 -20.76
C LEU A 381 -3.79 -9.22 -20.49
N ALA A 382 -4.42 -8.61 -19.51
CA ALA A 382 -5.77 -8.94 -19.05
C ALA A 382 -6.85 -8.94 -20.17
N PRO A 383 -6.94 -7.91 -21.05
CA PRO A 383 -7.98 -7.86 -22.07
C PRO A 383 -7.94 -9.02 -23.06
N ALA A 384 -6.74 -9.51 -23.39
CA ALA A 384 -6.58 -10.61 -24.35
C ALA A 384 -7.16 -11.95 -23.85
N LEU A 385 -7.42 -12.04 -22.54
CA LEU A 385 -8.05 -13.19 -21.88
C LEU A 385 -9.48 -12.89 -21.41
N GLY A 386 -10.06 -11.76 -21.84
CA GLY A 386 -11.39 -11.33 -21.41
C GLY A 386 -11.46 -10.92 -19.93
N VAL A 387 -10.35 -10.56 -19.32
CA VAL A 387 -10.26 -10.13 -17.92
C VAL A 387 -10.27 -8.62 -17.85
N SER A 388 -11.00 -8.06 -16.89
CA SER A 388 -10.95 -6.62 -16.57
C SER A 388 -9.56 -6.22 -16.09
N PRO A 389 -8.87 -5.27 -16.77
CA PRO A 389 -7.58 -4.76 -16.34
C PRO A 389 -7.62 -4.20 -14.93
N THR A 390 -8.69 -3.46 -14.62
CA THR A 390 -8.92 -2.85 -13.30
C THR A 390 -9.05 -3.90 -12.20
N ALA A 391 -9.82 -4.98 -12.43
CA ALA A 391 -9.98 -6.06 -11.47
C ALA A 391 -8.67 -6.85 -11.26
N ALA A 392 -7.95 -7.15 -12.34
CA ALA A 392 -6.66 -7.85 -12.27
C ALA A 392 -5.59 -7.02 -11.55
N ALA A 393 -5.51 -5.71 -11.82
CA ALA A 393 -4.59 -4.80 -11.17
C ALA A 393 -4.91 -4.64 -9.68
N PHE A 394 -6.19 -4.53 -9.31
CA PHE A 394 -6.61 -4.48 -7.91
C PHE A 394 -6.25 -5.77 -7.16
N ALA A 395 -6.52 -6.95 -7.75
CA ALA A 395 -6.15 -8.24 -7.18
C ALA A 395 -4.63 -8.40 -6.99
N SER A 396 -3.84 -7.98 -7.99
CA SER A 396 -2.38 -7.95 -7.90
C SER A 396 -1.88 -7.08 -6.73
N THR A 397 -2.43 -5.87 -6.63
CA THR A 397 -2.05 -4.91 -5.59
C THR A 397 -2.44 -5.37 -4.20
N ALA A 398 -3.62 -5.96 -4.05
CA ALA A 398 -4.08 -6.56 -2.80
C ALA A 398 -3.19 -7.74 -2.37
N ALA A 399 -2.85 -8.64 -3.31
CA ALA A 399 -1.95 -9.77 -3.07
C ALA A 399 -0.52 -9.31 -2.68
N ALA A 400 -0.02 -8.23 -3.30
CA ALA A 400 1.26 -7.62 -2.96
C ALA A 400 1.28 -7.00 -1.54
N GLY A 401 0.16 -6.93 -0.85
CA GLY A 401 0.07 -6.61 0.58
C GLY A 401 0.79 -7.61 1.48
N PHE A 402 0.90 -8.87 1.06
CA PHE A 402 1.68 -9.89 1.77
C PHE A 402 3.18 -9.67 1.59
N CYS A 403 3.92 -9.50 2.70
CA CYS A 403 5.37 -9.23 2.72
C CYS A 403 6.02 -9.79 3.99
N HIS A 404 5.77 -11.04 4.36
CA HIS A 404 6.05 -11.55 5.70
C HIS A 404 7.05 -12.73 5.73
N THR A 405 7.92 -12.84 4.71
CA THR A 405 8.87 -13.98 4.63
C THR A 405 10.26 -13.62 5.14
N LEU A 406 10.75 -12.42 4.81
CA LEU A 406 12.06 -11.94 5.21
C LEU A 406 11.93 -10.60 5.96
N PRO A 407 12.81 -10.30 6.93
CA PRO A 407 12.83 -8.98 7.58
C PRO A 407 12.98 -7.83 6.57
N SER A 408 13.74 -8.03 5.51
CA SER A 408 13.95 -7.05 4.42
C SER A 408 12.76 -6.89 3.47
N SER A 409 11.73 -7.75 3.56
CA SER A 409 10.59 -7.74 2.63
C SER A 409 9.74 -6.46 2.70
N ALA A 410 9.75 -5.76 3.83
CA ALA A 410 9.08 -4.48 4.00
C ALA A 410 9.64 -3.71 5.21
N LYS A 411 9.68 -2.36 5.11
CA LYS A 411 10.16 -1.50 6.22
C LYS A 411 9.45 -1.75 7.55
N PRO A 412 8.12 -1.94 7.63
CA PRO A 412 7.45 -2.30 8.89
C PRO A 412 7.98 -3.59 9.52
N VAL A 413 8.25 -4.61 8.70
CA VAL A 413 8.78 -5.90 9.18
C VAL A 413 10.21 -5.72 9.70
N ALA A 414 11.06 -4.98 8.97
CA ALA A 414 12.43 -4.69 9.38
C ALA A 414 12.46 -3.95 10.73
N MET A 415 11.59 -2.94 10.93
CA MET A 415 11.53 -2.17 12.18
C MET A 415 11.21 -3.04 13.40
N PHE A 416 10.26 -3.97 13.27
CA PHE A 416 9.84 -4.86 14.36
C PHE A 416 10.76 -6.08 14.55
N ALA A 417 11.61 -6.37 13.58
CA ALA A 417 12.67 -7.38 13.68
C ALA A 417 13.96 -6.82 14.29
N ASP A 418 14.11 -5.50 14.37
CA ASP A 418 15.30 -4.84 14.90
C ASP A 418 15.24 -4.74 16.43
N PRO A 419 16.15 -5.42 17.16
CA PRO A 419 16.16 -5.40 18.62
C PRO A 419 16.49 -4.02 19.22
N ASP A 420 17.17 -3.15 18.47
CA ASP A 420 17.49 -1.79 18.91
C ASP A 420 16.25 -0.88 18.87
N ILE A 421 15.25 -1.23 18.05
CA ILE A 421 13.99 -0.48 17.92
C ILE A 421 12.88 -1.08 18.78
N VAL A 422 12.78 -2.42 18.80
CA VAL A 422 11.67 -3.14 19.47
C VAL A 422 12.23 -4.23 20.37
N SER A 423 12.20 -3.97 21.69
CA SER A 423 12.52 -4.98 22.69
C SER A 423 11.48 -6.12 22.69
N GLY A 424 11.93 -7.38 22.75
CA GLY A 424 11.03 -8.54 22.67
C GLY A 424 10.46 -8.78 21.27
N GLY A 425 11.13 -8.28 20.22
CA GLY A 425 10.79 -8.50 18.83
C GLY A 425 10.86 -9.98 18.41
N PHE A 426 10.56 -10.26 17.16
CA PHE A 426 10.59 -11.60 16.60
C PHE A 426 11.89 -11.87 15.85
N SER A 427 12.23 -13.14 15.72
CA SER A 427 13.39 -13.61 14.95
C SER A 427 13.03 -13.91 13.48
N PRO A 428 14.01 -13.92 12.55
CA PRO A 428 13.76 -14.36 11.17
C PRO A 428 13.14 -15.76 11.04
N PRO A 429 13.48 -16.77 11.87
CA PRO A 429 12.74 -18.04 11.91
C PRO A 429 11.27 -17.91 12.26
N ASP A 430 10.89 -17.01 13.20
CA ASP A 430 9.49 -16.81 13.57
C ASP A 430 8.69 -16.25 12.38
N LEU A 431 9.29 -15.30 11.66
CA LEU A 431 8.68 -14.71 10.47
C LEU A 431 8.44 -15.77 9.38
N ARG A 432 9.43 -16.65 9.12
CA ARG A 432 9.27 -17.74 8.16
C ARG A 432 8.18 -18.74 8.60
N ARG A 433 8.10 -19.07 9.90
CA ARG A 433 7.03 -19.92 10.45
C ARG A 433 5.65 -19.30 10.28
N LEU A 434 5.54 -17.98 10.40
CA LEU A 434 4.30 -17.26 10.11
C LEU A 434 3.99 -17.31 8.61
N SER A 435 4.98 -17.06 7.77
CA SER A 435 4.83 -16.98 6.32
C SER A 435 4.30 -18.29 5.71
N VAL A 436 4.77 -19.44 6.17
CA VAL A 436 4.35 -20.77 5.67
C VAL A 436 2.82 -20.98 5.80
N VAL A 437 2.19 -20.40 6.81
CA VAL A 437 0.74 -20.51 7.01
C VAL A 437 0.02 -19.29 6.41
N LEU A 438 0.56 -18.09 6.62
CA LEU A 438 -0.10 -16.86 6.22
C LEU A 438 -0.09 -16.65 4.70
N ALA A 439 0.97 -17.07 3.97
CA ALA A 439 1.04 -16.90 2.52
C ALA A 439 -0.08 -17.66 1.78
N PRO A 440 -0.27 -18.98 1.99
CA PRO A 440 -1.37 -19.70 1.34
C PRO A 440 -2.73 -19.19 1.81
N ALA A 441 -2.89 -18.80 3.08
CA ALA A 441 -4.14 -18.23 3.57
C ALA A 441 -4.48 -16.90 2.87
N MET A 442 -3.49 -16.03 2.67
CA MET A 442 -3.68 -14.78 1.94
C MET A 442 -3.92 -15.01 0.45
N PHE A 443 -3.21 -15.95 -0.18
CA PHE A 443 -3.47 -16.33 -1.57
C PHE A 443 -4.92 -16.77 -1.77
N VAL A 444 -5.40 -17.70 -0.94
CA VAL A 444 -6.79 -18.19 -1.01
C VAL A 444 -7.79 -17.07 -0.74
N LEU A 445 -7.52 -16.23 0.27
CA LEU A 445 -8.42 -15.13 0.61
C LEU A 445 -8.54 -14.12 -0.53
N VAL A 446 -7.41 -13.69 -1.12
CA VAL A 446 -7.42 -12.76 -2.26
C VAL A 446 -8.08 -13.40 -3.48
N ALA A 447 -7.85 -14.70 -3.74
CA ALA A 447 -8.52 -15.43 -4.82
C ALA A 447 -10.05 -15.47 -4.63
N VAL A 448 -10.52 -15.74 -3.40
CA VAL A 448 -11.97 -15.71 -3.07
C VAL A 448 -12.54 -14.31 -3.32
N PHE A 449 -11.83 -13.27 -2.89
CA PHE A 449 -12.27 -11.91 -3.14
C PHE A 449 -12.32 -11.58 -4.64
N ALA A 450 -11.27 -11.93 -5.39
CA ALA A 450 -11.18 -11.65 -6.82
C ALA A 450 -12.25 -12.39 -7.65
N LEU A 451 -12.53 -13.62 -7.29
CA LEU A 451 -13.45 -14.47 -8.08
C LEU A 451 -14.93 -14.29 -7.72
N TRP A 452 -15.24 -13.90 -6.48
CA TRP A 452 -16.66 -13.87 -6.02
C TRP A 452 -17.03 -12.57 -5.31
N VAL A 453 -16.20 -12.07 -4.37
CA VAL A 453 -16.60 -10.94 -3.52
C VAL A 453 -16.59 -9.64 -4.30
N TRP A 454 -15.47 -9.28 -4.95
CA TRP A 454 -15.38 -8.03 -5.71
C TRP A 454 -16.31 -7.97 -6.92
N PRO A 455 -16.57 -9.06 -7.68
CA PRO A 455 -17.60 -9.05 -8.71
C PRO A 455 -19.00 -8.71 -8.15
N SER A 456 -19.36 -9.24 -6.98
CA SER A 456 -20.64 -8.91 -6.32
C SER A 456 -20.69 -7.48 -5.76
N MET A 457 -19.53 -6.83 -5.58
CA MET A 457 -19.41 -5.45 -5.11
C MET A 457 -19.29 -4.42 -6.24
N GLY A 458 -19.39 -4.84 -7.50
CA GLY A 458 -19.35 -3.94 -8.67
C GLY A 458 -17.99 -3.83 -9.35
N LEU A 459 -17.05 -4.74 -9.06
CA LEU A 459 -15.78 -4.87 -9.80
C LEU A 459 -15.78 -6.21 -10.55
N PRO A 460 -16.38 -6.29 -11.75
CA PRO A 460 -16.48 -7.54 -12.50
C PRO A 460 -15.10 -8.03 -12.91
N LEU A 461 -14.90 -9.35 -12.82
CA LEU A 461 -13.64 -9.98 -13.21
C LEU A 461 -13.50 -10.06 -14.74
N LEU A 462 -14.59 -10.34 -15.41
CA LEU A 462 -14.64 -10.50 -16.89
C LEU A 462 -15.13 -9.19 -17.53
N LEU A 463 -14.64 -8.94 -18.75
CA LEU A 463 -15.05 -7.82 -19.61
C LEU A 463 -16.44 -8.07 -20.19
#